data_83459fe3d160a69737536fa156ea57f3
#
_entry.id   83459fe3d160a69737536fa156ea57f3
#
_cell.length_a   1.000
_cell.length_b   1.000
_cell.length_c   1.000
_cell.angle_alpha   90.00
_cell.angle_beta   90.00
_cell.angle_gamma   90.00
#
_symmetry.space_group_name_H-M   'P 1'
#
loop_
_entity.id
_entity.type
_entity.pdbx_description
1 polymer ?
#
loop_
_entity_poly.entity_id
_entity_poly.type
_entity_poly.pdbx_seq_one_letter_code
_entity_poly.pdbx_strand_id
1 'polypeptide(L)'
;MRSAFFMCADNWPMQPTNPATRFSPKTVGLMAAVVTVVIWTAFIVIARASADPARGGVLNPFDIVYARILGASIILMPWGFWLGARDKARRLETGLTTSATVGSSLGGLSPLPLAMTLKIGVFGGLLYGMIAYSGFVYAPAAHASVLMPGSLPLWTALLAVWVLGDRITAARATGLALIVGGDLLVGGASLLHALDGSGVWRGDVLFVCAAMVWSSYSVLVRRYALDAVRATIAITALAFVTYVPIYTVLLLLNWVPGKVLVAPVGAVAFQMLMQGVGSVVISGITFTKMIQHYGPVRSTMITALVPGLSAISAAIFLGEPLQWNLLAGLALVTCGILFGVRKVSANSPNGTPKNIASNPYTTGASG
;
A
#
# COMPACT_ATOMS: atom_id res chain seq x y z
N MET A 1 -14.64 -30.66 -7.76
CA MET A 1 -13.67 -29.83 -6.99
C MET A 1 -13.93 -28.32 -7.06
N ARG A 2 -15.16 -27.85 -7.37
CA ARG A 2 -15.49 -26.39 -7.45
C ARG A 2 -16.44 -25.90 -6.33
N SER A 3 -16.90 -26.77 -5.43
CA SER A 3 -17.99 -26.41 -4.47
C SER A 3 -17.56 -26.11 -3.03
N ALA A 4 -16.28 -26.30 -2.66
CA ALA A 4 -15.80 -26.07 -1.29
C ALA A 4 -15.22 -24.66 -1.04
N PHE A 5 -15.18 -23.78 -2.06
CA PHE A 5 -14.51 -22.47 -1.99
C PHE A 5 -15.44 -21.28 -1.69
N PHE A 6 -16.75 -21.53 -1.56
CA PHE A 6 -17.76 -20.46 -1.55
C PHE A 6 -18.23 -20.00 -0.16
N MET A 7 -17.63 -20.50 0.94
CA MET A 7 -18.13 -20.21 2.31
C MET A 7 -17.23 -19.31 3.18
N CYS A 8 -16.25 -18.63 2.64
CA CYS A 8 -15.27 -17.89 3.45
C CYS A 8 -15.22 -16.36 3.28
N ALA A 9 -16.26 -15.71 2.73
CA ALA A 9 -16.21 -14.23 2.57
C ALA A 9 -16.59 -13.45 3.85
N ASP A 10 -17.37 -14.04 4.76
CA ASP A 10 -17.85 -13.33 5.98
C ASP A 10 -17.29 -13.88 7.30
N ASN A 11 -16.64 -15.03 7.31
CA ASN A 11 -16.01 -15.64 8.48
C ASN A 11 -14.49 -15.74 8.29
N TRP A 12 -13.80 -14.58 8.28
CA TRP A 12 -12.37 -14.56 8.54
C TRP A 12 -12.16 -15.05 9.99
N PRO A 13 -11.37 -16.11 10.24
CA PRO A 13 -11.01 -16.47 11.60
C PRO A 13 -10.25 -15.27 12.18
N MET A 14 -10.91 -14.56 13.11
CA MET A 14 -10.23 -13.57 13.93
C MET A 14 -9.06 -14.30 14.57
N GLN A 15 -7.84 -13.84 14.28
CA GLN A 15 -6.67 -14.39 14.95
C GLN A 15 -6.93 -14.36 16.47
N PRO A 16 -6.57 -15.41 17.21
CA PRO A 16 -6.79 -15.42 18.65
C PRO A 16 -6.20 -14.14 19.23
N THR A 17 -7.03 -13.36 19.87
CA THR A 17 -6.65 -12.09 20.50
C THR A 17 -5.61 -12.40 21.57
N ASN A 18 -4.38 -11.96 21.33
CA ASN A 18 -3.33 -12.01 22.33
C ASN A 18 -3.80 -11.15 23.52
N PRO A 19 -3.98 -11.69 24.73
CA PRO A 19 -4.53 -10.95 25.88
C PRO A 19 -3.70 -9.74 26.31
N ALA A 20 -2.56 -9.49 25.67
CA ALA A 20 -1.67 -8.37 25.96
C ALA A 20 -2.04 -7.05 25.23
N THR A 21 -3.04 -7.01 24.33
CA THR A 21 -3.40 -5.76 23.66
C THR A 21 -4.45 -4.99 24.45
N ARG A 22 -4.06 -3.86 25.06
CA ARG A 22 -4.93 -2.92 25.78
C ARG A 22 -6.02 -2.27 24.92
N PHE A 23 -6.00 -2.45 23.60
CA PHE A 23 -6.91 -1.81 22.65
C PHE A 23 -7.75 -2.81 21.88
N SER A 24 -9.00 -2.46 21.59
CA SER A 24 -9.86 -3.29 20.76
C SER A 24 -9.31 -3.40 19.33
N PRO A 25 -9.59 -4.50 18.58
CA PRO A 25 -9.17 -4.64 17.18
C PRO A 25 -9.66 -3.47 16.30
N LYS A 26 -10.86 -2.93 16.58
CA LYS A 26 -11.42 -1.76 15.87
C LYS A 26 -10.59 -0.50 16.13
N THR A 27 -10.16 -0.29 17.37
CA THR A 27 -9.31 0.85 17.74
C THR A 27 -7.96 0.77 17.06
N VAL A 28 -7.33 -0.40 17.02
CA VAL A 28 -6.05 -0.62 16.32
C VAL A 28 -6.18 -0.32 14.84
N GLY A 29 -7.25 -0.80 14.19
CA GLY A 29 -7.52 -0.52 12.77
C GLY A 29 -7.72 0.98 12.50
N LEU A 30 -8.47 1.68 13.35
CA LEU A 30 -8.70 3.12 13.21
C LEU A 30 -7.42 3.93 13.42
N MET A 31 -6.64 3.62 14.45
CA MET A 31 -5.34 4.27 14.68
C MET A 31 -4.39 4.06 13.50
N ALA A 32 -4.35 2.83 12.96
CA ALA A 32 -3.56 2.53 11.78
C ALA A 32 -4.00 3.35 10.56
N ALA A 33 -5.31 3.54 10.38
CA ALA A 33 -5.87 4.37 9.31
C ALA A 33 -5.46 5.84 9.44
N VAL A 34 -5.63 6.43 10.61
CA VAL A 34 -5.26 7.83 10.87
C VAL A 34 -3.76 8.04 10.64
N VAL A 35 -2.92 7.19 11.22
CA VAL A 35 -1.46 7.29 11.07
C VAL A 35 -1.05 7.17 9.60
N THR A 36 -1.61 6.22 8.86
CA THR A 36 -1.31 6.03 7.44
C THR A 36 -1.69 7.27 6.61
N VAL A 37 -2.92 7.79 6.80
CA VAL A 37 -3.41 8.95 6.05
C VAL A 37 -2.55 10.19 6.34
N VAL A 38 -2.23 10.46 7.60
CA VAL A 38 -1.37 11.61 7.99
C VAL A 38 0.02 11.48 7.38
N ILE A 39 0.65 10.31 7.47
CA ILE A 39 2.00 10.10 6.92
C ILE A 39 1.99 10.21 5.39
N TRP A 40 0.98 9.65 4.71
CA TRP A 40 0.90 9.74 3.25
C TRP A 40 0.64 11.16 2.77
N THR A 41 -0.17 11.93 3.51
CA THR A 41 -0.34 13.38 3.25
C THR A 41 0.99 14.12 3.38
N ALA A 42 1.70 13.93 4.49
CA ALA A 42 3.00 14.55 4.73
C ALA A 42 4.04 14.11 3.71
N PHE A 43 4.06 12.81 3.35
CA PHE A 43 4.96 12.26 2.34
C PHE A 43 4.90 13.01 1.02
N ILE A 44 3.70 13.25 0.49
CA ILE A 44 3.50 13.91 -0.80
C ILE A 44 4.01 15.36 -0.76
N VAL A 45 3.66 16.11 0.28
CA VAL A 45 4.08 17.50 0.45
C VAL A 45 5.60 17.61 0.63
N ILE A 46 6.18 16.74 1.46
CA ILE A 46 7.63 16.71 1.71
C ILE A 46 8.39 16.28 0.46
N ALA A 47 7.92 15.24 -0.26
CA ALA A 47 8.57 14.80 -1.49
C ALA A 47 8.60 15.92 -2.54
N ARG A 48 7.49 16.66 -2.68
CA ARG A 48 7.39 17.84 -3.55
C ARG A 48 8.38 18.94 -3.13
N ALA A 49 8.31 19.36 -1.87
CA ALA A 49 9.16 20.41 -1.36
C ALA A 49 10.66 20.08 -1.54
N SER A 50 11.03 18.83 -1.31
CA SER A 50 12.43 18.35 -1.36
C SER A 50 12.95 18.14 -2.79
N ALA A 51 12.10 17.91 -3.75
CA ALA A 51 12.45 17.73 -5.16
C ALA A 51 12.49 19.05 -5.95
N ASP A 52 11.96 20.15 -5.39
CA ASP A 52 11.89 21.45 -6.06
C ASP A 52 13.22 22.22 -5.88
N PRO A 53 14.01 22.44 -6.96
CA PRO A 53 15.25 23.21 -6.87
C PRO A 53 15.06 24.65 -6.40
N ALA A 54 13.90 25.28 -6.71
CA ALA A 54 13.58 26.63 -6.26
C ALA A 54 13.44 26.74 -4.74
N ARG A 55 13.24 25.61 -4.05
CA ARG A 55 13.12 25.49 -2.59
C ARG A 55 14.40 24.93 -1.94
N GLY A 56 15.50 24.87 -2.69
CA GLY A 56 16.77 24.32 -2.21
C GLY A 56 16.82 22.79 -2.25
N GLY A 57 15.97 22.14 -3.02
CA GLY A 57 16.02 20.70 -3.26
C GLY A 57 17.29 20.31 -4.00
N VAL A 58 18.12 19.47 -3.36
CA VAL A 58 19.41 19.01 -3.91
C VAL A 58 19.37 17.56 -4.38
N LEU A 59 18.35 16.80 -4.00
CA LEU A 59 18.18 15.39 -4.30
C LEU A 59 17.17 15.20 -5.43
N ASN A 60 17.52 14.37 -6.40
CA ASN A 60 16.54 13.94 -7.40
C ASN A 60 15.59 12.86 -6.83
N PRO A 61 14.48 12.54 -7.49
CA PRO A 61 13.55 11.52 -7.02
C PRO A 61 14.19 10.16 -6.72
N PHE A 62 15.17 9.72 -7.49
CA PHE A 62 15.86 8.44 -7.28
C PHE A 62 16.83 8.48 -6.09
N ASP A 63 17.47 9.62 -5.83
CA ASP A 63 18.23 9.85 -4.60
C ASP A 63 17.35 9.73 -3.36
N ILE A 64 16.11 10.25 -3.45
CA ILE A 64 15.12 10.15 -2.36
C ILE A 64 14.72 8.67 -2.15
N VAL A 65 14.53 7.88 -3.22
CA VAL A 65 14.31 6.42 -3.10
C VAL A 65 15.46 5.74 -2.39
N TYR A 66 16.70 6.09 -2.74
CA TYR A 66 17.89 5.55 -2.10
C TYR A 66 17.92 5.85 -0.60
N ALA A 67 17.76 7.11 -0.22
CA ALA A 67 17.72 7.54 1.17
C ALA A 67 16.54 6.87 1.93
N ARG A 68 15.37 6.75 1.31
CA ARG A 68 14.19 6.08 1.85
C ARG A 68 14.49 4.61 2.20
N ILE A 69 15.11 3.87 1.28
CA ILE A 69 15.44 2.46 1.50
C ILE A 69 16.50 2.34 2.60
N LEU A 70 17.55 3.14 2.58
CA LEU A 70 18.57 3.13 3.62
C LEU A 70 17.99 3.44 4.99
N GLY A 71 17.19 4.50 5.13
CA GLY A 71 16.57 4.89 6.39
C GLY A 71 15.69 3.80 6.97
N ALA A 72 14.85 3.15 6.14
CA ALA A 72 14.03 2.03 6.55
C ALA A 72 14.87 0.81 6.95
N SER A 73 15.96 0.54 6.22
CA SER A 73 16.80 -0.63 6.42
C SER A 73 17.54 -0.61 7.75
N ILE A 74 17.92 0.55 8.27
CA ILE A 74 18.55 0.67 9.60
C ILE A 74 17.68 0.04 10.69
N ILE A 75 16.36 0.12 10.58
CA ILE A 75 15.43 -0.45 11.56
C ILE A 75 15.00 -1.85 11.13
N LEU A 76 14.62 -2.04 9.87
CA LEU A 76 13.95 -3.24 9.42
C LEU A 76 14.90 -4.42 9.18
N MET A 77 16.17 -4.19 8.82
CA MET A 77 17.11 -5.30 8.60
C MET A 77 17.52 -6.00 9.89
N PRO A 78 17.92 -5.30 10.97
CA PRO A 78 18.15 -5.96 12.26
C PRO A 78 16.91 -6.67 12.79
N TRP A 79 15.73 -6.06 12.61
CA TRP A 79 14.47 -6.68 13.03
C TRP A 79 14.14 -7.94 12.20
N GLY A 80 14.37 -7.90 10.90
CA GLY A 80 14.18 -9.06 10.01
C GLY A 80 15.09 -10.22 10.38
N PHE A 81 16.36 -9.93 10.61
CA PHE A 81 17.34 -10.92 11.07
C PHE A 81 16.94 -11.56 12.39
N TRP A 82 16.54 -10.74 13.38
CA TRP A 82 16.06 -11.24 14.67
C TRP A 82 14.82 -12.13 14.53
N LEU A 83 13.83 -11.73 13.71
CA LEU A 83 12.64 -12.55 13.47
C LEU A 83 12.98 -13.87 12.78
N GLY A 84 13.85 -13.84 11.78
CA GLY A 84 14.32 -15.04 11.08
C GLY A 84 15.04 -16.02 12.01
N ALA A 85 15.93 -15.51 12.86
CA ALA A 85 16.65 -16.32 13.87
C ALA A 85 15.68 -16.93 14.88
N ARG A 86 14.74 -16.15 15.42
CA ARG A 86 13.70 -16.61 16.35
C ARG A 86 12.82 -17.71 15.74
N ASP A 87 12.41 -17.54 14.48
CA ASP A 87 11.58 -18.53 13.79
C ASP A 87 12.36 -19.84 13.55
N LYS A 88 13.66 -19.74 13.23
CA LYS A 88 14.54 -20.90 13.08
C LYS A 88 14.66 -21.66 14.40
N ALA A 89 14.89 -20.97 15.52
CA ALA A 89 14.96 -21.59 16.84
C ALA A 89 13.66 -22.32 17.20
N ARG A 90 12.50 -21.66 17.03
CA ARG A 90 11.19 -22.27 17.29
C ARG A 90 10.92 -23.54 16.46
N ARG A 91 11.37 -23.58 15.20
CA ARG A 91 11.19 -24.77 14.35
C ARG A 91 12.02 -25.95 14.82
N LEU A 92 13.23 -25.68 15.28
CA LEU A 92 14.09 -26.73 15.85
C LEU A 92 13.46 -27.34 17.10
N GLU A 93 12.77 -26.52 17.91
CA GLU A 93 12.09 -26.98 19.12
C GLU A 93 10.78 -27.74 18.82
N THR A 94 10.02 -27.30 17.80
CA THR A 94 8.66 -27.82 17.56
C THR A 94 8.56 -28.83 16.42
N GLY A 95 9.64 -29.07 15.66
CA GLY A 95 9.63 -29.95 14.47
C GLY A 95 8.74 -29.49 13.32
N LEU A 96 8.23 -28.26 13.36
CA LEU A 96 7.31 -27.73 12.36
C LEU A 96 7.99 -27.50 11.01
N THR A 97 7.34 -27.96 9.93
CA THR A 97 7.81 -27.76 8.56
C THR A 97 7.61 -26.31 8.09
N THR A 98 8.37 -25.94 7.07
CA THR A 98 8.31 -24.62 6.45
C THR A 98 6.94 -24.38 5.80
N SER A 99 6.26 -23.30 6.17
CA SER A 99 5.02 -22.85 5.52
C SER A 99 5.34 -21.86 4.39
N ALA A 100 4.39 -21.67 3.44
CA ALA A 100 4.51 -20.67 2.38
C ALA A 100 4.68 -19.23 2.89
N THR A 101 4.32 -18.96 4.14
CA THR A 101 4.37 -17.62 4.77
C THR A 101 5.34 -17.53 5.95
N VAL A 102 6.06 -18.62 6.27
CA VAL A 102 7.02 -18.65 7.37
C VAL A 102 8.33 -19.23 6.87
N GLY A 103 9.36 -18.43 6.83
CA GLY A 103 10.69 -18.80 6.33
C GLY A 103 11.68 -17.68 6.57
N SER A 104 12.86 -17.82 5.98
CA SER A 104 13.87 -16.77 5.94
C SER A 104 14.54 -16.81 4.58
N SER A 105 14.89 -15.64 4.07
CA SER A 105 15.58 -15.49 2.78
C SER A 105 16.50 -14.26 2.79
N LEU A 106 17.21 -14.04 1.67
CA LEU A 106 18.17 -12.94 1.52
C LEU A 106 19.21 -12.89 2.66
N GLY A 107 19.81 -14.03 2.98
CA GLY A 107 20.81 -14.11 4.06
C GLY A 107 20.26 -13.84 5.46
N GLY A 108 18.96 -14.00 5.69
CA GLY A 108 18.30 -13.72 6.97
C GLY A 108 17.64 -12.37 7.08
N LEU A 109 17.83 -11.47 6.11
CA LEU A 109 17.25 -10.12 6.12
C LEU A 109 15.73 -10.13 5.95
N SER A 110 15.18 -11.10 5.20
CA SER A 110 13.73 -11.26 5.06
C SER A 110 13.22 -12.42 5.91
N PRO A 111 12.19 -12.20 6.77
CA PRO A 111 11.55 -13.24 7.56
C PRO A 111 10.48 -14.03 6.79
N LEU A 112 10.55 -14.02 5.46
CA LEU A 112 9.67 -14.75 4.56
C LEU A 112 10.48 -15.61 3.59
N PRO A 113 9.91 -16.71 3.06
CA PRO A 113 10.54 -17.49 1.99
C PRO A 113 10.83 -16.62 0.76
N LEU A 114 11.89 -16.95 0.01
CA LEU A 114 12.36 -16.17 -1.13
C LEU A 114 11.24 -15.90 -2.15
N ALA A 115 10.47 -16.94 -2.51
CA ALA A 115 9.36 -16.79 -3.46
C ALA A 115 8.31 -15.78 -3.00
N MET A 116 8.01 -15.73 -1.70
CA MET A 116 7.08 -14.75 -1.13
C MET A 116 7.72 -13.35 -1.07
N THR A 117 8.98 -13.26 -0.63
CA THR A 117 9.76 -12.01 -0.61
C THR A 117 9.83 -11.38 -2.01
N LEU A 118 10.10 -12.17 -3.05
CA LEU A 118 10.11 -11.68 -4.43
C LEU A 118 8.73 -11.21 -4.88
N LYS A 119 7.68 -12.01 -4.64
CA LYS A 119 6.31 -11.64 -5.04
C LYS A 119 5.89 -10.29 -4.46
N ILE A 120 6.00 -10.11 -3.14
CA ILE A 120 5.53 -8.88 -2.51
C ILE A 120 6.54 -7.75 -2.63
N GLY A 121 7.85 -8.05 -2.64
CA GLY A 121 8.92 -7.07 -2.71
C GLY A 121 8.99 -6.37 -4.06
N VAL A 122 8.72 -7.11 -5.15
CA VAL A 122 8.63 -6.51 -6.49
C VAL A 122 7.45 -5.52 -6.54
N PHE A 123 6.24 -5.93 -6.15
CA PHE A 123 5.06 -5.07 -6.25
C PHE A 123 5.02 -3.99 -5.16
N GLY A 124 5.30 -4.31 -3.91
CA GLY A 124 5.19 -3.38 -2.79
C GLY A 124 6.43 -2.51 -2.56
N GLY A 125 7.56 -2.85 -3.16
CA GLY A 125 8.83 -2.15 -2.96
C GLY A 125 9.45 -1.62 -4.24
N LEU A 126 10.09 -2.51 -4.98
CA LEU A 126 10.98 -2.13 -6.09
C LEU A 126 10.22 -1.49 -7.25
N LEU A 127 9.27 -2.21 -7.85
CA LEU A 127 8.55 -1.76 -9.05
C LEU A 127 7.69 -0.52 -8.74
N TYR A 128 6.97 -0.54 -7.60
CA TYR A 128 6.22 0.64 -7.15
C TYR A 128 7.12 1.86 -7.00
N GLY A 129 8.24 1.73 -6.29
CA GLY A 129 9.18 2.82 -6.09
C GLY A 129 9.71 3.37 -7.42
N MET A 130 10.19 2.49 -8.31
CA MET A 130 10.72 2.91 -9.59
C MET A 130 9.68 3.67 -10.44
N ILE A 131 8.46 3.15 -10.56
CA ILE A 131 7.41 3.75 -11.38
C ILE A 131 6.92 5.07 -10.76
N ALA A 132 6.63 5.09 -9.45
CA ALA A 132 6.11 6.29 -8.78
C ALA A 132 7.11 7.45 -8.84
N TYR A 133 8.38 7.19 -8.53
CA TYR A 133 9.40 8.24 -8.55
C TYR A 133 9.80 8.66 -9.97
N SER A 134 9.72 7.78 -10.95
CA SER A 134 9.84 8.17 -12.36
C SER A 134 8.72 9.14 -12.78
N GLY A 135 7.51 8.97 -12.25
CA GLY A 135 6.40 9.89 -12.50
C GLY A 135 6.70 11.34 -12.08
N PHE A 136 7.38 11.54 -10.94
CA PHE A 136 7.76 12.86 -10.46
C PHE A 136 8.79 13.59 -11.35
N VAL A 137 9.48 12.89 -12.25
CA VAL A 137 10.36 13.51 -13.25
C VAL A 137 9.54 14.27 -14.29
N TYR A 138 8.32 13.79 -14.61
CA TYR A 138 7.51 14.31 -15.71
C TYR A 138 6.34 15.17 -15.25
N ALA A 139 5.71 14.85 -14.11
CA ALA A 139 4.47 15.48 -13.70
C ALA A 139 4.55 16.09 -12.29
N PRO A 140 3.75 17.16 -12.04
CA PRO A 140 3.67 17.82 -10.75
C PRO A 140 3.19 16.88 -9.64
N ALA A 141 3.58 17.16 -8.40
CA ALA A 141 3.10 16.39 -7.26
C ALA A 141 1.60 16.55 -6.99
N ALA A 142 1.00 17.66 -7.42
CA ALA A 142 -0.46 17.83 -7.39
C ALA A 142 -1.17 16.71 -8.16
N HIS A 143 -0.68 16.33 -9.35
CA HIS A 143 -1.19 15.17 -10.11
C HIS A 143 -0.95 13.85 -9.37
N ALA A 144 0.26 13.65 -8.86
CA ALA A 144 0.59 12.46 -8.06
C ALA A 144 -0.33 12.30 -6.85
N SER A 145 -0.70 13.40 -6.19
CA SER A 145 -1.54 13.39 -4.98
C SER A 145 -2.94 12.83 -5.26
N VAL A 146 -3.47 13.06 -6.44
CA VAL A 146 -4.79 12.55 -6.84
C VAL A 146 -4.66 11.19 -7.53
N LEU A 147 -3.80 11.07 -8.55
CA LEU A 147 -3.75 9.88 -9.41
C LEU A 147 -3.22 8.63 -8.69
N MET A 148 -2.24 8.75 -7.79
CA MET A 148 -1.74 7.57 -7.07
C MET A 148 -2.73 7.06 -6.01
N PRO A 149 -3.08 7.82 -4.94
CA PRO A 149 -4.01 7.31 -3.93
C PRO A 149 -5.47 7.30 -4.43
N GLY A 150 -5.87 8.18 -5.36
CA GLY A 150 -7.22 8.23 -5.92
C GLY A 150 -7.58 6.99 -6.73
N SER A 151 -6.71 6.55 -7.62
CA SER A 151 -6.95 5.35 -8.44
C SER A 151 -6.74 4.01 -7.70
N LEU A 152 -6.12 4.02 -6.50
CA LEU A 152 -5.90 2.79 -5.71
C LEU A 152 -7.18 1.96 -5.48
N PRO A 153 -8.34 2.55 -5.07
CA PRO A 153 -9.53 1.77 -4.84
C PRO A 153 -10.05 1.04 -6.09
N LEU A 154 -9.91 1.69 -7.27
CA LEU A 154 -10.30 1.10 -8.55
C LEU A 154 -9.47 -0.16 -8.83
N TRP A 155 -8.14 -0.03 -8.87
CA TRP A 155 -7.26 -1.16 -9.14
C TRP A 155 -7.37 -2.25 -8.10
N THR A 156 -7.48 -1.88 -6.82
CA THR A 156 -7.66 -2.86 -5.74
C THR A 156 -8.96 -3.61 -5.86
N ALA A 157 -10.08 -2.96 -6.24
CA ALA A 157 -11.35 -3.61 -6.44
C ALA A 157 -11.33 -4.59 -7.62
N LEU A 158 -10.76 -4.17 -8.76
CA LEU A 158 -10.63 -5.03 -9.94
C LEU A 158 -9.74 -6.25 -9.66
N LEU A 159 -8.59 -6.05 -9.03
CA LEU A 159 -7.68 -7.13 -8.67
C LEU A 159 -8.29 -8.05 -7.59
N ALA A 160 -9.05 -7.51 -6.63
CA ALA A 160 -9.72 -8.33 -5.62
C ALA A 160 -10.81 -9.23 -6.23
N VAL A 161 -11.54 -8.76 -7.23
CA VAL A 161 -12.47 -9.60 -7.99
C VAL A 161 -11.74 -10.76 -8.67
N TRP A 162 -10.66 -10.43 -9.37
CA TRP A 162 -9.94 -11.42 -10.16
C TRP A 162 -9.15 -12.42 -9.29
N VAL A 163 -8.47 -11.93 -8.24
CA VAL A 163 -7.55 -12.73 -7.42
C VAL A 163 -8.22 -13.38 -6.22
N LEU A 164 -9.20 -12.69 -5.61
CA LEU A 164 -9.87 -13.12 -4.37
C LEU A 164 -11.29 -13.63 -4.63
N GLY A 165 -11.85 -13.42 -5.83
CA GLY A 165 -13.25 -13.73 -6.13
C GLY A 165 -14.27 -12.81 -5.47
N ASP A 166 -13.84 -11.61 -5.02
CA ASP A 166 -14.73 -10.62 -4.40
C ASP A 166 -15.79 -10.16 -5.41
N ARG A 167 -16.98 -9.75 -4.92
CA ARG A 167 -18.04 -9.20 -5.77
C ARG A 167 -18.08 -7.69 -5.66
N ILE A 168 -18.22 -7.02 -6.80
CA ILE A 168 -18.46 -5.57 -6.83
C ILE A 168 -19.95 -5.35 -6.66
N THR A 169 -20.36 -4.73 -5.56
CA THR A 169 -21.75 -4.30 -5.34
C THR A 169 -22.06 -3.05 -6.15
N ALA A 170 -23.35 -2.78 -6.44
CA ALA A 170 -23.74 -1.55 -7.15
C ALA A 170 -23.22 -0.27 -6.49
N ALA A 171 -23.29 -0.18 -5.16
CA ALA A 171 -22.74 0.96 -4.42
C ALA A 171 -21.21 1.11 -4.61
N ARG A 172 -20.46 0.01 -4.62
CA ARG A 172 -19.02 0.04 -4.94
C ARG A 172 -18.77 0.46 -6.38
N ALA A 173 -19.55 -0.05 -7.34
CA ALA A 173 -19.42 0.34 -8.75
C ALA A 173 -19.65 1.84 -8.94
N THR A 174 -20.71 2.38 -8.34
CA THR A 174 -20.97 3.85 -8.35
C THR A 174 -19.80 4.62 -7.70
N GLY A 175 -19.31 4.17 -6.56
CA GLY A 175 -18.16 4.79 -5.89
C GLY A 175 -16.90 4.78 -6.78
N LEU A 176 -16.61 3.66 -7.44
CA LEU A 176 -15.48 3.54 -8.36
C LEU A 176 -15.65 4.43 -9.61
N ALA A 177 -16.85 4.54 -10.16
CA ALA A 177 -17.13 5.43 -11.29
C ALA A 177 -16.91 6.92 -10.93
N LEU A 178 -17.31 7.33 -9.73
CA LEU A 178 -17.04 8.69 -9.23
C LEU A 178 -15.53 8.94 -9.02
N ILE A 179 -14.79 7.94 -8.52
CA ILE A 179 -13.32 8.05 -8.38
C ILE A 179 -12.67 8.22 -9.76
N VAL A 180 -13.04 7.39 -10.74
CA VAL A 180 -12.51 7.51 -12.12
C VAL A 180 -12.84 8.89 -12.71
N GLY A 181 -14.08 9.38 -12.54
CA GLY A 181 -14.46 10.72 -12.97
C GLY A 181 -13.62 11.81 -12.32
N GLY A 182 -13.32 11.68 -11.04
CA GLY A 182 -12.44 12.61 -10.31
C GLY A 182 -11.00 12.58 -10.81
N ASP A 183 -10.44 11.39 -11.00
CA ASP A 183 -9.08 11.21 -11.54
C ASP A 183 -8.96 11.79 -12.97
N LEU A 184 -10.01 11.62 -13.81
CA LEU A 184 -10.06 12.19 -15.15
C LEU A 184 -10.17 13.72 -15.14
N LEU A 185 -10.83 14.33 -14.16
CA LEU A 185 -10.86 15.80 -14.04
C LEU A 185 -9.48 16.37 -13.72
N VAL A 186 -8.66 15.64 -12.98
CA VAL A 186 -7.31 16.10 -12.61
C VAL A 186 -6.29 15.77 -13.68
N GLY A 187 -6.21 14.51 -14.11
CA GLY A 187 -5.22 14.04 -15.08
C GLY A 187 -5.64 14.14 -16.55
N GLY A 188 -6.96 14.23 -16.82
CA GLY A 188 -7.49 14.21 -18.19
C GLY A 188 -7.05 15.40 -19.04
N ALA A 189 -6.90 16.57 -18.44
CA ALA A 189 -6.41 17.76 -19.14
C ALA A 189 -4.99 17.55 -19.67
N SER A 190 -4.09 16.93 -18.89
CA SER A 190 -2.73 16.63 -19.33
C SER A 190 -2.68 15.60 -20.45
N LEU A 191 -3.62 14.64 -20.46
CA LEU A 191 -3.77 13.66 -21.54
C LEU A 191 -4.28 14.32 -22.84
N LEU A 192 -5.21 15.26 -22.76
CA LEU A 192 -5.68 16.04 -23.93
C LEU A 192 -4.54 16.87 -24.54
N HIS A 193 -3.63 17.36 -23.72
CA HIS A 193 -2.43 18.09 -24.12
C HIS A 193 -1.19 17.21 -24.31
N ALA A 194 -1.37 15.89 -24.49
CA ALA A 194 -0.24 14.94 -24.61
C ALA A 194 0.67 15.23 -25.80
N LEU A 195 0.14 15.87 -26.85
CA LEU A 195 0.88 16.22 -28.07
C LEU A 195 1.55 17.59 -28.01
N ASP A 196 1.33 18.39 -26.97
CA ASP A 196 1.88 19.75 -26.82
C ASP A 196 3.37 19.79 -26.41
N GLY A 197 4.01 18.63 -26.34
CA GLY A 197 5.43 18.51 -25.97
C GLY A 197 5.73 18.64 -24.47
N SER A 198 4.74 18.92 -23.61
CA SER A 198 4.94 19.08 -22.15
C SER A 198 5.42 17.80 -21.46
N GLY A 199 5.08 16.62 -22.00
CA GLY A 199 5.43 15.32 -21.45
C GLY A 199 4.75 14.96 -20.11
N VAL A 200 3.94 15.85 -19.53
CA VAL A 200 3.26 15.67 -18.22
C VAL A 200 2.40 14.41 -18.18
N TRP A 201 1.71 14.09 -19.27
CA TRP A 201 0.90 12.87 -19.38
C TRP A 201 1.68 11.58 -19.09
N ARG A 202 3.00 11.55 -19.38
CA ARG A 202 3.86 10.40 -19.07
C ARG A 202 3.93 10.15 -17.58
N GLY A 203 4.07 11.23 -16.80
CA GLY A 203 4.07 11.17 -15.34
C GLY A 203 2.71 10.71 -14.80
N ASP A 204 1.62 11.20 -15.36
CA ASP A 204 0.25 10.83 -14.95
C ASP A 204 -0.01 9.33 -15.18
N VAL A 205 0.37 8.80 -16.34
CA VAL A 205 0.28 7.36 -16.63
C VAL A 205 1.14 6.55 -15.65
N LEU A 206 2.36 7.01 -15.35
CA LEU A 206 3.22 6.35 -14.37
C LEU A 206 2.61 6.33 -12.97
N PHE A 207 1.94 7.41 -12.53
CA PHE A 207 1.26 7.43 -11.24
C PHE A 207 0.09 6.45 -11.17
N VAL A 208 -0.71 6.35 -12.23
CA VAL A 208 -1.79 5.35 -12.32
C VAL A 208 -1.23 3.92 -12.33
N CYS A 209 -0.14 3.66 -13.07
CA CYS A 209 0.56 2.38 -13.06
C CYS A 209 1.13 2.05 -11.67
N ALA A 210 1.70 3.03 -10.97
CA ALA A 210 2.20 2.85 -9.60
C ALA A 210 1.07 2.44 -8.65
N ALA A 211 -0.12 3.06 -8.78
CA ALA A 211 -1.30 2.67 -8.00
C ALA A 211 -1.74 1.23 -8.29
N MET A 212 -1.72 0.79 -9.56
CA MET A 212 -2.03 -0.59 -9.93
C MET A 212 -1.04 -1.58 -9.29
N VAL A 213 0.25 -1.26 -9.33
CA VAL A 213 1.32 -2.09 -8.75
C VAL A 213 1.16 -2.19 -7.23
N TRP A 214 0.91 -1.07 -6.53
CA TRP A 214 0.66 -1.06 -5.10
C TRP A 214 -0.62 -1.80 -4.71
N SER A 215 -1.67 -1.70 -5.53
CA SER A 215 -2.90 -2.46 -5.36
C SER A 215 -2.66 -3.97 -5.45
N SER A 216 -1.77 -4.40 -6.34
CA SER A 216 -1.34 -5.81 -6.45
C SER A 216 -0.71 -6.30 -5.14
N TYR A 217 0.19 -5.50 -4.54
CA TYR A 217 0.74 -5.79 -3.22
C TYR A 217 -0.36 -5.92 -2.17
N SER A 218 -1.32 -4.98 -2.13
CA SER A 218 -2.40 -4.97 -1.15
C SER A 218 -3.28 -6.25 -1.22
N VAL A 219 -3.56 -6.71 -2.43
CA VAL A 219 -4.33 -7.94 -2.66
C VAL A 219 -3.51 -9.18 -2.30
N LEU A 220 -2.20 -9.21 -2.60
CA LEU A 220 -1.31 -10.30 -2.22
C LEU A 220 -1.19 -10.44 -0.69
N VAL A 221 -1.04 -9.33 0.02
CA VAL A 221 -1.02 -9.32 1.50
C VAL A 221 -2.26 -10.01 2.06
N ARG A 222 -3.44 -9.70 1.52
CA ARG A 222 -4.69 -10.35 1.95
C ARG A 222 -4.73 -11.82 1.54
N ARG A 223 -4.41 -12.15 0.30
CA ARG A 223 -4.47 -13.52 -0.23
C ARG A 223 -3.64 -14.50 0.59
N TYR A 224 -2.46 -14.05 1.03
CA TYR A 224 -1.52 -14.87 1.81
C TYR A 224 -1.58 -14.62 3.31
N ALA A 225 -2.52 -13.81 3.80
CA ALA A 225 -2.68 -13.45 5.22
C ALA A 225 -1.36 -13.02 5.87
N LEU A 226 -0.58 -12.19 5.18
CA LEU A 226 0.76 -11.82 5.63
C LEU A 226 0.71 -10.94 6.87
N ASP A 227 1.63 -11.19 7.78
CA ASP A 227 1.87 -10.30 8.92
C ASP A 227 2.43 -8.94 8.45
N ALA A 228 1.95 -7.85 9.05
CA ALA A 228 2.28 -6.50 8.63
C ALA A 228 3.78 -6.18 8.75
N VAL A 229 4.40 -6.60 9.84
CA VAL A 229 5.83 -6.35 10.09
C VAL A 229 6.66 -7.19 9.12
N ARG A 230 6.33 -8.48 8.98
CA ARG A 230 7.04 -9.38 8.06
C ARG A 230 6.95 -8.93 6.60
N ALA A 231 5.77 -8.49 6.16
CA ALA A 231 5.58 -7.97 4.81
C ALA A 231 6.42 -6.71 4.58
N THR A 232 6.39 -5.75 5.51
CA THR A 232 7.17 -4.50 5.41
C THR A 232 8.67 -4.76 5.40
N ILE A 233 9.16 -5.68 6.23
CA ILE A 233 10.57 -6.09 6.23
C ILE A 233 10.94 -6.73 4.89
N ALA A 234 10.13 -7.64 4.38
CA ALA A 234 10.44 -8.38 3.15
C ALA A 234 10.51 -7.46 1.92
N ILE A 235 9.57 -6.50 1.77
CA ILE A 235 9.63 -5.53 0.65
C ILE A 235 10.86 -4.63 0.75
N THR A 236 11.23 -4.21 1.96
CA THR A 236 12.41 -3.37 2.18
C THR A 236 13.70 -4.17 1.98
N ALA A 237 13.77 -5.42 2.44
CA ALA A 237 14.94 -6.29 2.26
C ALA A 237 15.25 -6.52 0.78
N LEU A 238 14.23 -6.80 -0.04
CA LEU A 238 14.44 -6.93 -1.48
C LEU A 238 14.95 -5.63 -2.09
N ALA A 239 14.33 -4.50 -1.77
CA ALA A 239 14.75 -3.19 -2.27
C ALA A 239 16.19 -2.86 -1.82
N PHE A 240 16.54 -3.18 -0.58
CA PHE A 240 17.88 -2.93 -0.03
C PHE A 240 18.96 -3.73 -0.78
N VAL A 241 18.76 -5.03 -0.98
CA VAL A 241 19.78 -5.88 -1.63
C VAL A 241 19.86 -5.70 -3.15
N THR A 242 18.86 -5.05 -3.76
CA THR A 242 18.84 -4.82 -5.22
C THR A 242 19.12 -3.35 -5.53
N TYR A 243 18.25 -2.43 -5.12
CA TYR A 243 18.32 -1.02 -5.50
C TYR A 243 19.56 -0.32 -4.95
N VAL A 244 19.87 -0.52 -3.67
CA VAL A 244 20.98 0.20 -3.03
C VAL A 244 22.31 -0.11 -3.70
N PRO A 245 22.76 -1.37 -3.88
CA PRO A 245 24.04 -1.64 -4.54
C PRO A 245 24.04 -1.23 -6.01
N ILE A 246 22.94 -1.48 -6.75
CA ILE A 246 22.86 -1.11 -8.17
C ILE A 246 22.97 0.41 -8.32
N TYR A 247 22.18 1.19 -7.58
CA TYR A 247 22.21 2.64 -7.68
C TYR A 247 23.54 3.23 -7.22
N THR A 248 24.16 2.66 -6.19
CA THR A 248 25.51 3.07 -5.74
C THR A 248 26.54 2.86 -6.87
N VAL A 249 26.53 1.70 -7.53
CA VAL A 249 27.44 1.44 -8.66
C VAL A 249 27.17 2.41 -9.80
N LEU A 250 25.92 2.66 -10.16
CA LEU A 250 25.57 3.62 -11.21
C LEU A 250 26.03 5.05 -10.89
N LEU A 251 25.94 5.47 -9.63
CA LEU A 251 26.45 6.76 -9.17
C LEU A 251 27.98 6.84 -9.25
N LEU A 252 28.69 5.80 -8.80
CA LEU A 252 30.15 5.76 -8.82
C LEU A 252 30.71 5.74 -10.27
N LEU A 253 29.98 5.14 -11.20
CA LEU A 253 30.32 5.13 -12.64
C LEU A 253 29.85 6.41 -13.35
N ASN A 254 29.19 7.34 -12.67
CA ASN A 254 28.59 8.55 -13.25
C ASN A 254 27.58 8.26 -14.40
N TRP A 255 26.90 7.11 -14.36
CA TRP A 255 25.90 6.74 -15.36
C TRP A 255 24.53 7.37 -15.08
N VAL A 256 24.30 7.86 -13.85
CA VAL A 256 23.08 8.54 -13.46
C VAL A 256 23.40 9.88 -12.75
N PRO A 257 22.59 10.93 -12.98
CA PRO A 257 22.83 12.25 -12.41
C PRO A 257 22.36 12.36 -10.94
N GLY A 258 22.71 11.39 -10.10
CA GLY A 258 22.34 11.39 -8.68
C GLY A 258 23.36 12.15 -7.83
N LYS A 259 22.91 12.68 -6.71
CA LYS A 259 23.73 13.50 -5.79
C LYS A 259 23.76 12.98 -4.36
N VAL A 260 23.08 11.85 -4.06
CA VAL A 260 22.92 11.37 -2.68
C VAL A 260 24.25 11.13 -1.94
N LEU A 261 25.33 10.78 -2.65
CA LEU A 261 26.66 10.54 -2.06
C LEU A 261 27.44 11.83 -1.76
N VAL A 262 27.08 12.96 -2.39
CA VAL A 262 27.76 14.25 -2.25
C VAL A 262 26.86 15.34 -1.66
N ALA A 263 25.59 15.06 -1.47
CA ALA A 263 24.62 15.99 -0.90
C ALA A 263 24.91 16.26 0.59
N PRO A 264 24.44 17.38 1.14
CA PRO A 264 24.55 17.65 2.56
C PRO A 264 23.93 16.51 3.39
N VAL A 265 24.67 16.03 4.40
CA VAL A 265 24.25 14.90 5.25
C VAL A 265 22.87 15.16 5.87
N GLY A 266 22.57 16.41 6.25
CA GLY A 266 21.27 16.79 6.80
C GLY A 266 20.11 16.57 5.83
N ALA A 267 20.30 16.83 4.53
CA ALA A 267 19.27 16.59 3.51
C ALA A 267 19.00 15.10 3.33
N VAL A 268 20.06 14.28 3.29
CA VAL A 268 19.92 12.82 3.18
C VAL A 268 19.29 12.24 4.45
N ALA A 269 19.77 12.64 5.63
CA ALA A 269 19.23 12.18 6.92
C ALA A 269 17.76 12.55 7.09
N PHE A 270 17.34 13.74 6.65
CA PHE A 270 15.94 14.15 6.64
C PHE A 270 15.08 13.20 5.78
N GLN A 271 15.53 12.82 4.58
CA GLN A 271 14.82 11.87 3.73
C GLN A 271 14.82 10.47 4.33
N MET A 272 15.92 10.03 4.93
CA MET A 272 15.97 8.74 5.64
C MET A 272 14.93 8.68 6.76
N LEU A 273 14.77 9.78 7.52
CA LEU A 273 13.79 9.86 8.61
C LEU A 273 12.35 9.93 8.06
N MET A 274 12.05 10.91 7.19
CA MET A 274 10.69 11.15 6.72
C MET A 274 10.20 10.07 5.75
N GLN A 275 11.01 9.75 4.75
CA GLN A 275 10.65 8.77 3.74
C GLN A 275 10.94 7.33 4.19
N GLY A 276 12.07 7.09 4.87
CA GLY A 276 12.45 5.76 5.35
C GLY A 276 11.63 5.37 6.57
N VAL A 277 11.81 6.04 7.70
CA VAL A 277 11.14 5.66 8.94
C VAL A 277 9.65 5.97 8.91
N GLY A 278 9.27 7.18 8.52
CA GLY A 278 7.85 7.59 8.45
C GLY A 278 7.10 6.78 7.39
N SER A 279 7.47 6.97 6.13
CA SER A 279 6.68 6.45 5.00
C SER A 279 6.87 4.95 4.73
N VAL A 280 8.02 4.33 5.04
CA VAL A 280 8.21 2.89 4.85
C VAL A 280 7.90 2.11 6.12
N VAL A 281 8.58 2.40 7.24
CA VAL A 281 8.44 1.59 8.45
C VAL A 281 7.07 1.79 9.07
N ILE A 282 6.73 3.02 9.44
CA ILE A 282 5.48 3.29 10.19
C ILE A 282 4.28 3.09 9.28
N SER A 283 4.24 3.79 8.13
CA SER A 283 3.05 3.69 7.27
C SER A 283 2.91 2.33 6.58
N GLY A 284 4.01 1.67 6.23
CA GLY A 284 3.96 0.32 5.66
C GLY A 284 3.33 -0.70 6.62
N ILE A 285 3.72 -0.65 7.90
CA ILE A 285 3.14 -1.50 8.94
C ILE A 285 1.68 -1.13 9.20
N THR A 286 1.37 0.18 9.36
CA THR A 286 0.00 0.61 9.66
C THR A 286 -0.95 0.37 8.49
N PHE A 287 -0.54 0.62 7.24
CA PHE A 287 -1.35 0.32 6.06
C PHE A 287 -1.63 -1.19 5.94
N THR A 288 -0.61 -2.03 6.16
CA THR A 288 -0.81 -3.49 6.13
C THR A 288 -1.73 -3.96 7.27
N LYS A 289 -1.65 -3.34 8.45
CA LYS A 289 -2.64 -3.56 9.52
C LYS A 289 -4.05 -3.14 9.12
N MET A 290 -4.20 -2.03 8.41
CA MET A 290 -5.51 -1.66 7.85
C MET A 290 -6.05 -2.77 6.92
N ILE A 291 -5.20 -3.31 6.02
CA ILE A 291 -5.60 -4.41 5.13
C ILE A 291 -6.04 -5.63 5.94
N GLN A 292 -5.36 -5.96 7.02
CA GLN A 292 -5.72 -7.08 7.90
C GLN A 292 -7.08 -6.87 8.57
N HIS A 293 -7.39 -5.65 9.01
CA HIS A 293 -8.64 -5.35 9.74
C HIS A 293 -9.83 -5.02 8.83
N TYR A 294 -9.61 -4.29 7.74
CA TYR A 294 -10.68 -3.77 6.87
C TYR A 294 -10.71 -4.44 5.49
N GLY A 295 -9.68 -5.19 5.14
CA GLY A 295 -9.46 -5.72 3.78
C GLY A 295 -8.90 -4.66 2.82
N PRO A 296 -8.34 -5.09 1.67
CA PRO A 296 -7.61 -4.20 0.78
C PRO A 296 -8.49 -3.08 0.19
N VAL A 297 -9.69 -3.41 -0.29
CA VAL A 297 -10.58 -2.42 -0.94
C VAL A 297 -11.00 -1.30 0.03
N ARG A 298 -11.40 -1.63 1.27
CA ARG A 298 -11.77 -0.60 2.25
C ARG A 298 -10.56 0.22 2.70
N SER A 299 -9.40 -0.42 2.86
CA SER A 299 -8.17 0.27 3.24
C SER A 299 -7.78 1.31 2.19
N THR A 300 -7.80 0.96 0.90
CA THR A 300 -7.50 1.90 -0.18
C THR A 300 -8.57 2.99 -0.33
N MET A 301 -9.84 2.69 -0.04
CA MET A 301 -10.88 3.72 0.02
C MET A 301 -10.64 4.74 1.16
N ILE A 302 -10.14 4.31 2.31
CA ILE A 302 -9.79 5.23 3.41
C ILE A 302 -8.60 6.11 3.01
N THR A 303 -7.59 5.56 2.35
CA THR A 303 -6.42 6.34 1.90
C THR A 303 -6.77 7.33 0.78
N ALA A 304 -7.89 7.19 0.11
CA ALA A 304 -8.36 8.19 -0.85
C ALA A 304 -8.81 9.54 -0.21
N LEU A 305 -8.73 9.68 1.12
CA LEU A 305 -8.74 10.99 1.80
C LEU A 305 -7.42 11.76 1.62
N VAL A 306 -6.34 11.06 1.32
CA VAL A 306 -4.99 11.64 1.17
C VAL A 306 -4.94 12.74 0.10
N PRO A 307 -5.53 12.60 -1.09
CA PRO A 307 -5.48 13.65 -2.11
C PRO A 307 -5.98 15.00 -1.60
N GLY A 308 -7.12 15.00 -0.91
CA GLY A 308 -7.71 16.22 -0.36
C GLY A 308 -6.85 16.89 0.68
N LEU A 309 -6.39 16.10 1.61
CA LEU A 309 -5.51 16.58 2.67
C LEU A 309 -4.18 17.08 2.10
N SER A 310 -3.63 16.38 1.10
CA SER A 310 -2.38 16.79 0.44
C SER A 310 -2.53 18.07 -0.35
N ALA A 311 -3.63 18.25 -1.10
CA ALA A 311 -3.90 19.46 -1.85
C ALA A 311 -4.04 20.68 -0.92
N ILE A 312 -4.80 20.54 0.16
CA ILE A 312 -4.92 21.59 1.18
C ILE A 312 -3.58 21.89 1.83
N SER A 313 -2.83 20.86 2.21
CA SER A 313 -1.51 21.02 2.81
C SER A 313 -0.51 21.65 1.84
N ALA A 314 -0.53 21.29 0.56
CA ALA A 314 0.30 21.93 -0.46
C ALA A 314 -0.05 23.41 -0.66
N ALA A 315 -1.32 23.77 -0.64
CA ALA A 315 -1.73 25.18 -0.68
C ALA A 315 -1.23 25.97 0.53
N ILE A 316 -1.35 25.41 1.74
CA ILE A 316 -0.95 26.10 2.98
C ILE A 316 0.58 26.20 3.10
N PHE A 317 1.30 25.09 2.91
CA PHE A 317 2.74 25.01 3.16
C PHE A 317 3.61 25.36 1.95
N LEU A 318 3.09 25.13 0.74
CA LEU A 318 3.85 25.35 -0.49
C LEU A 318 3.33 26.53 -1.31
N GLY A 319 2.21 27.14 -0.92
CA GLY A 319 1.59 28.24 -1.68
C GLY A 319 1.12 27.81 -3.07
N GLU A 320 0.84 26.51 -3.29
CA GLU A 320 0.35 26.02 -4.59
C GLU A 320 -1.11 26.43 -4.81
N PRO A 321 -1.49 26.96 -6.00
CA PRO A 321 -2.85 27.36 -6.24
C PRO A 321 -3.78 26.15 -6.33
N LEU A 322 -4.91 26.22 -5.64
CA LEU A 322 -5.97 25.23 -5.75
C LEU A 322 -6.77 25.50 -7.02
N GLN A 323 -6.49 24.78 -8.07
CA GLN A 323 -7.23 24.88 -9.35
C GLN A 323 -8.62 24.25 -9.19
N TRP A 324 -9.61 24.78 -9.92
CA TRP A 324 -11.01 24.32 -9.83
C TRP A 324 -11.18 22.85 -10.21
N ASN A 325 -10.45 22.37 -11.22
CA ASN A 325 -10.46 20.97 -11.66
C ASN A 325 -9.92 20.02 -10.56
N LEU A 326 -8.90 20.45 -9.81
CA LEU A 326 -8.39 19.72 -8.65
C LEU A 326 -9.45 19.62 -7.54
N LEU A 327 -10.14 20.75 -7.24
CA LEU A 327 -11.19 20.78 -6.21
C LEU A 327 -12.41 19.93 -6.62
N ALA A 328 -12.85 20.04 -7.88
CA ALA A 328 -13.95 19.24 -8.39
C ALA A 328 -13.61 17.75 -8.46
N GLY A 329 -12.40 17.40 -8.92
CA GLY A 329 -11.89 16.01 -8.91
C GLY A 329 -11.83 15.44 -7.51
N LEU A 330 -11.32 16.21 -6.56
CA LEU A 330 -11.26 15.84 -5.16
C LEU A 330 -12.65 15.60 -4.55
N ALA A 331 -13.62 16.47 -4.85
CA ALA A 331 -15.01 16.30 -4.40
C ALA A 331 -15.61 15.00 -4.94
N LEU A 332 -15.40 14.70 -6.24
CA LEU A 332 -15.86 13.44 -6.85
C LEU A 332 -15.21 12.21 -6.22
N VAL A 333 -13.89 12.22 -6.03
CA VAL A 333 -13.16 11.13 -5.36
C VAL A 333 -13.70 10.94 -3.96
N THR A 334 -13.87 12.00 -3.18
CA THR A 334 -14.40 11.93 -1.80
C THR A 334 -15.84 11.36 -1.78
N CYS A 335 -16.71 11.82 -2.67
CA CYS A 335 -18.06 11.25 -2.84
C CYS A 335 -17.97 9.75 -3.19
N GLY A 336 -17.10 9.39 -4.13
CA GLY A 336 -16.90 8.01 -4.53
C GLY A 336 -16.49 7.09 -3.37
N ILE A 337 -15.62 7.58 -2.48
CA ILE A 337 -15.22 6.87 -1.27
C ILE A 337 -16.42 6.65 -0.35
N LEU A 338 -17.18 7.72 -0.08
CA LEU A 338 -18.36 7.65 0.79
C LEU A 338 -19.40 6.63 0.29
N PHE A 339 -19.61 6.57 -1.04
CA PHE A 339 -20.46 5.55 -1.65
C PHE A 339 -19.88 4.15 -1.54
N GLY A 340 -18.60 3.99 -1.80
CA GLY A 340 -17.91 2.69 -1.79
C GLY A 340 -17.77 2.04 -0.41
N VAL A 341 -17.69 2.86 0.66
CA VAL A 341 -17.55 2.37 2.05
C VAL A 341 -18.90 2.01 2.67
N ARG A 342 -20.03 2.53 2.16
CA ARG A 342 -21.35 2.21 2.71
C ARG A 342 -21.55 0.70 2.76
N LYS A 343 -21.88 0.16 3.94
CA LYS A 343 -22.39 -1.19 4.09
C LYS A 343 -23.69 -1.27 3.28
N VAL A 344 -23.75 -2.12 2.26
CA VAL A 344 -25.03 -2.57 1.74
C VAL A 344 -25.69 -3.29 2.91
N SER A 345 -26.71 -2.68 3.50
CA SER A 345 -27.62 -3.37 4.41
C SER A 345 -28.14 -4.54 3.60
N ALA A 346 -27.83 -5.76 4.02
CA ALA A 346 -28.40 -6.96 3.43
C ALA A 346 -29.88 -6.99 3.84
N ASN A 347 -30.71 -6.30 3.07
CA ASN A 347 -32.12 -6.66 2.96
C ASN A 347 -32.15 -7.98 2.19
N SER A 348 -32.01 -9.08 2.92
CA SER A 348 -32.42 -10.39 2.44
C SER A 348 -33.96 -10.40 2.41
N PRO A 349 -34.58 -10.48 1.24
CA PRO A 349 -36.01 -10.80 1.20
C PRO A 349 -36.13 -12.25 1.61
N ASN A 350 -36.78 -12.48 2.75
CA ASN A 350 -37.42 -13.74 3.17
C ASN A 350 -36.78 -15.04 2.68
N GLY A 351 -35.88 -15.58 3.47
CA GLY A 351 -35.53 -16.98 3.47
C GLY A 351 -35.88 -17.59 4.84
N THR A 352 -37.09 -18.10 5.00
CA THR A 352 -37.49 -18.98 6.10
C THR A 352 -36.41 -20.02 6.38
N PRO A 353 -36.01 -20.26 7.62
CA PRO A 353 -35.12 -21.37 7.93
C PRO A 353 -35.81 -22.68 7.58
N LYS A 354 -35.31 -23.40 6.57
CA LYS A 354 -35.69 -24.79 6.37
C LYS A 354 -35.23 -25.57 7.59
N ASN A 355 -36.24 -26.04 8.36
CA ASN A 355 -36.10 -27.09 9.36
C ASN A 355 -35.29 -28.24 8.76
N ILE A 356 -34.07 -28.42 9.26
CA ILE A 356 -33.33 -29.65 9.03
C ILE A 356 -34.00 -30.72 9.93
N ALA A 357 -34.72 -31.58 9.25
CA ALA A 357 -35.36 -32.77 9.83
C ALA A 357 -34.32 -33.57 10.62
N SER A 358 -34.73 -33.98 11.81
CA SER A 358 -34.16 -34.97 12.70
C SER A 358 -33.51 -36.16 11.98
N ASN A 359 -32.27 -36.42 12.30
CA ASN A 359 -31.51 -37.60 11.93
C ASN A 359 -32.07 -38.83 12.70
N PRO A 360 -32.56 -39.90 12.02
CA PRO A 360 -33.19 -41.02 12.68
C PRO A 360 -32.25 -42.17 13.13
N TYR A 361 -30.97 -41.90 13.37
CA TYR A 361 -30.03 -42.95 13.79
C TYR A 361 -29.42 -42.69 15.17
N THR A 362 -30.28 -42.66 16.22
CA THR A 362 -29.83 -42.85 17.61
C THR A 362 -30.92 -43.60 18.39
N THR A 363 -31.09 -44.88 18.09
CA THR A 363 -31.68 -45.81 19.07
C THR A 363 -31.00 -47.17 18.89
N GLY A 364 -30.43 -47.68 19.97
CA GLY A 364 -30.21 -49.10 20.16
C GLY A 364 -28.80 -49.52 20.42
N ALA A 365 -28.44 -49.57 21.70
CA ALA A 365 -27.75 -50.74 22.28
C ALA A 365 -27.63 -50.52 23.79
N SER A 366 -28.64 -50.98 24.52
CA SER A 366 -28.53 -51.48 25.85
C SER A 366 -28.69 -53.00 25.72
N GLY A 367 -27.69 -53.73 26.14
CA GLY A 367 -27.62 -55.15 26.21
C GLY A 367 -26.27 -55.55 26.77
#